data_b6d870f67941763e242cdaf61d773b7c
#
_entry.id   b6d870f67941763e242cdaf61d773b7c
#
_cell.length_a   1.000
_cell.length_b   1.000
_cell.length_c   1.000
_cell.angle_alpha   90.00
_cell.angle_beta   90.00
_cell.angle_gamma   90.00
#
_symmetry.space_group_name_H-M   'P 1'
#
loop_
_entity.id
_entity.type
_entity.pdbx_description
1 polymer ?
#
loop_
_entity_poly.entity_id
_entity_poly.type
_entity_poly.pdbx_seq_one_letter_code
_entity_poly.pdbx_strand_id
1 'polypeptide(L)'
;SRKYVGVIRYNDTEINLLPKIFYKKEYEGRERVTPTTEEIKNIHLHILYWLSYNKKIQFPKSLTNLESIEIDSFFEILILMYATYTRDAMSHILYQNYYEVNQDNQFIKGRLDVNGYIRDNITTGNWQRITCDYDTFDIDNRFNRIIKYVSKMLLAHTNNDASQNLLNDIVFLLDDVEDARMTYDDCEKVKLNPFYNELNVVLDYCKLFLSNSMVFSYKEEFEVFAFLLPMEKIFEEFVVGFLDENRKDLDIHAQKQDLYLASTKDSDVFQLIPDIFIQNKANPTKNTIVDTKYKILNQNIDSKKGVSQADMYQVVSYAIRHK
;
A
#
# COMPACT_ATOMS: atom_id res chain seq x y z
N SER A 1 20.10 6.80 -0.57
CA SER A 1 19.81 5.49 -1.15
C SER A 1 19.66 5.60 -2.67
N ARG A 2 20.12 4.59 -3.41
CA ARG A 2 19.96 4.59 -4.88
C ARG A 2 18.65 3.94 -5.35
N LYS A 3 17.98 3.21 -4.47
CA LYS A 3 16.82 2.37 -4.84
C LYS A 3 15.54 2.66 -4.06
N TYR A 4 15.66 3.32 -2.92
CA TYR A 4 14.53 3.53 -2.01
C TYR A 4 14.36 5.00 -1.68
N VAL A 5 13.12 5.39 -1.39
CA VAL A 5 12.73 6.63 -0.74
C VAL A 5 12.04 6.28 0.58
N GLY A 6 12.18 7.12 1.58
CA GLY A 6 11.55 6.90 2.88
C GLY A 6 12.41 7.37 4.05
N VAL A 7 12.21 6.78 5.21
CA VAL A 7 12.83 7.18 6.45
C VAL A 7 13.40 5.98 7.19
N ILE A 8 14.51 6.20 7.88
CA ILE A 8 15.06 5.29 8.89
C ILE A 8 15.20 6.09 10.18
N ARG A 9 14.61 5.60 11.26
CA ARG A 9 14.70 6.21 12.60
C ARG A 9 15.40 5.28 13.56
N TYR A 10 16.34 5.84 14.29
CA TYR A 10 17.07 5.17 15.36
C TYR A 10 17.23 6.14 16.51
N ASN A 11 16.60 5.86 17.64
CA ASN A 11 16.48 6.79 18.76
C ASN A 11 16.01 8.18 18.26
N ASP A 12 16.71 9.25 18.63
CA ASP A 12 16.41 10.63 18.22
C ASP A 12 16.98 11.00 16.82
N THR A 13 17.57 10.04 16.11
CA THR A 13 18.17 10.28 14.80
C THR A 13 17.25 9.82 13.68
N GLU A 14 16.91 10.74 12.78
CA GLU A 14 16.13 10.47 11.58
C GLU A 14 17.01 10.63 10.32
N ILE A 15 16.97 9.63 9.44
CA ILE A 15 17.65 9.63 8.15
C ILE A 15 16.60 9.59 7.05
N ASN A 16 16.40 10.70 6.35
CA ASN A 16 15.54 10.80 5.18
C ASN A 16 16.29 10.34 3.93
N LEU A 17 15.74 9.35 3.23
CA LEU A 17 16.29 8.80 1.98
C LEU A 17 15.57 9.43 0.78
N LEU A 18 16.32 10.19 -0.02
CA LEU A 18 15.82 10.81 -1.24
C LEU A 18 16.16 9.99 -2.49
N PRO A 19 15.32 10.04 -3.55
CA PRO A 19 15.56 9.32 -4.80
C PRO A 19 16.79 9.82 -5.55
N LYS A 20 17.54 8.91 -6.14
CA LYS A 20 18.78 9.23 -6.88
C LYS A 20 18.60 10.13 -8.09
N ILE A 21 17.42 10.14 -8.73
CA ILE A 21 17.19 10.92 -9.96
C ILE A 21 17.21 12.43 -9.70
N PHE A 22 16.99 12.84 -8.45
CA PHE A 22 17.04 14.24 -8.04
C PHE A 22 18.46 14.66 -7.58
N TYR A 23 19.42 13.71 -7.63
CA TYR A 23 20.81 14.00 -7.30
C TYR A 23 21.45 14.83 -8.43
N LYS A 24 21.87 16.05 -8.13
CA LYS A 24 22.56 16.92 -9.07
C LYS A 24 24.06 16.56 -9.11
N LYS A 25 24.66 16.52 -10.30
CA LYS A 25 26.11 16.28 -10.47
C LYS A 25 26.99 17.31 -9.74
N GLU A 26 26.48 18.50 -9.48
CA GLU A 26 27.13 19.55 -8.71
C GLU A 26 27.48 19.12 -7.28
N TYR A 27 26.86 18.03 -6.80
CA TYR A 27 27.11 17.45 -5.48
C TYR A 27 28.27 16.44 -5.48
N GLU A 28 28.76 16.01 -6.66
CA GLU A 28 29.91 15.13 -6.75
C GLU A 28 31.21 15.87 -6.28
N GLY A 29 31.83 15.34 -5.22
CA GLY A 29 33.09 15.87 -4.67
C GLY A 29 32.93 16.94 -3.59
N ARG A 30 31.70 17.30 -3.16
CA ARG A 30 31.47 18.17 -2.00
C ARG A 30 31.06 17.34 -0.78
N GLU A 31 31.75 17.55 0.33
CA GLU A 31 31.57 16.73 1.53
C GLU A 31 30.16 16.80 2.19
N ARG A 32 29.39 17.85 1.95
CA ARG A 32 27.99 18.00 2.44
C ARG A 32 27.24 19.04 1.61
N VAL A 33 26.46 18.61 0.63
CA VAL A 33 25.41 19.47 0.05
C VAL A 33 24.05 18.94 0.51
N THR A 34 23.43 19.67 1.40
CA THR A 34 22.04 19.43 1.77
C THR A 34 21.15 20.13 0.76
N PRO A 35 20.14 19.44 0.17
CA PRO A 35 19.12 20.10 -0.64
C PRO A 35 18.42 21.20 0.16
N THR A 36 17.97 22.24 -0.52
CA THR A 36 17.15 23.28 0.12
C THR A 36 15.77 22.71 0.47
N THR A 37 15.07 23.30 1.41
CA THR A 37 13.70 22.93 1.79
C THR A 37 12.76 22.92 0.58
N GLU A 38 12.90 23.90 -0.32
CA GLU A 38 12.12 23.94 -1.56
C GLU A 38 12.45 22.78 -2.52
N GLU A 39 13.71 22.42 -2.65
CA GLU A 39 14.12 21.25 -3.45
C GLU A 39 13.54 19.94 -2.86
N ILE A 40 13.60 19.78 -1.55
CA ILE A 40 13.01 18.62 -0.85
C ILE A 40 11.49 18.57 -1.09
N LYS A 41 10.80 19.68 -0.94
CA LYS A 41 9.35 19.79 -1.21
C LYS A 41 9.01 19.38 -2.65
N ASN A 42 9.75 19.88 -3.62
CA ASN A 42 9.57 19.52 -5.02
C ASN A 42 9.81 18.01 -5.29
N ILE A 43 10.78 17.42 -4.61
CA ILE A 43 11.05 15.97 -4.69
C ILE A 43 9.85 15.19 -4.13
N HIS A 44 9.33 15.57 -2.98
CA HIS A 44 8.17 14.93 -2.37
C HIS A 44 6.92 15.02 -3.26
N LEU A 45 6.64 16.19 -3.83
CA LEU A 45 5.53 16.38 -4.77
C LEU A 45 5.66 15.49 -6.01
N HIS A 46 6.87 15.31 -6.55
CA HIS A 46 7.12 14.39 -7.67
C HIS A 46 6.84 12.94 -7.30
N ILE A 47 7.26 12.50 -6.12
CA ILE A 47 7.02 11.13 -5.67
C ILE A 47 5.52 10.90 -5.46
N LEU A 48 4.81 11.85 -4.84
CA LEU A 48 3.37 11.80 -4.66
C LEU A 48 2.63 11.79 -6.00
N TYR A 49 3.10 12.59 -6.96
CA TYR A 49 2.57 12.57 -8.33
C TYR A 49 2.73 11.19 -8.96
N TRP A 50 3.87 10.51 -8.81
CA TRP A 50 4.03 9.14 -9.31
C TRP A 50 3.13 8.15 -8.58
N LEU A 51 3.02 8.26 -7.27
CA LEU A 51 2.13 7.40 -6.47
C LEU A 51 0.65 7.60 -6.83
N SER A 52 0.23 8.79 -7.28
CA SER A 52 -1.16 9.04 -7.69
C SER A 52 -1.61 8.25 -8.92
N TYR A 53 -0.65 7.72 -9.70
CA TYR A 53 -0.92 6.81 -10.82
C TYR A 53 -0.88 5.33 -10.44
N ASN A 54 -0.57 5.02 -9.18
CA ASN A 54 -0.59 3.64 -8.71
C ASN A 54 -2.03 3.11 -8.72
N LYS A 55 -2.30 2.05 -9.50
CA LYS A 55 -3.63 1.45 -9.60
C LYS A 55 -4.01 0.61 -8.37
N LYS A 56 -3.02 0.20 -7.58
CA LYS A 56 -3.22 -0.63 -6.39
C LYS A 56 -3.53 0.20 -5.15
N ILE A 57 -3.13 1.47 -5.15
CA ILE A 57 -3.32 2.39 -4.04
C ILE A 57 -3.94 3.66 -4.60
N GLN A 58 -5.18 3.93 -4.26
CA GLN A 58 -5.89 5.12 -4.70
C GLN A 58 -5.43 6.34 -3.88
N PHE A 59 -4.33 6.96 -4.29
CA PHE A 59 -3.95 8.24 -3.72
C PHE A 59 -4.88 9.36 -4.23
N PRO A 60 -5.29 10.30 -3.37
CA PRO A 60 -6.04 11.47 -3.81
C PRO A 60 -5.23 12.24 -4.85
N LYS A 61 -5.80 12.47 -6.03
CA LYS A 61 -5.14 13.23 -7.11
C LYS A 61 -5.01 14.74 -6.82
N SER A 62 -5.78 15.25 -5.86
CA SER A 62 -5.73 16.67 -5.46
C SER A 62 -4.58 16.89 -4.46
N LEU A 63 -3.40 17.15 -5.00
CA LEU A 63 -2.23 17.55 -4.21
C LEU A 63 -2.27 19.04 -3.75
N THR A 64 -3.33 19.76 -4.08
CA THR A 64 -3.47 21.21 -3.85
C THR A 64 -3.38 21.61 -2.38
N ASN A 65 -3.75 20.72 -1.46
CA ASN A 65 -3.65 20.98 -0.03
C ASN A 65 -2.23 20.80 0.54
N LEU A 66 -1.31 20.19 -0.21
CA LEU A 66 0.06 19.93 0.23
C LEU A 66 1.00 21.12 0.06
N GLU A 67 0.62 22.10 -0.77
CA GLU A 67 1.44 23.31 -0.97
C GLU A 67 1.59 24.17 0.29
N SER A 68 0.61 24.10 1.21
CA SER A 68 0.61 24.81 2.49
C SER A 68 1.26 24.03 3.65
N ILE A 69 1.71 22.77 3.42
CA ILE A 69 2.22 21.93 4.47
C ILE A 69 3.74 22.10 4.55
N GLU A 70 4.22 22.67 5.65
CA GLU A 70 5.65 22.73 5.99
C GLU A 70 6.08 21.43 6.67
N ILE A 71 6.18 20.33 5.89
CA ILE A 71 6.66 19.04 6.39
C ILE A 71 7.87 18.63 5.57
N ASP A 72 9.00 18.44 6.23
CA ASP A 72 10.28 18.10 5.61
C ASP A 72 10.45 16.59 5.33
N SER A 73 9.62 15.73 5.95
CA SER A 73 9.70 14.28 5.80
C SER A 73 8.61 13.74 4.90
N PHE A 74 9.00 12.99 3.88
CA PHE A 74 8.05 12.29 3.00
C PHE A 74 7.13 11.33 3.78
N PHE A 75 7.67 10.67 4.80
CA PHE A 75 6.90 9.76 5.65
C PHE A 75 5.81 10.49 6.44
N GLU A 76 6.11 11.66 6.99
CA GLU A 76 5.12 12.48 7.70
C GLU A 76 4.00 12.97 6.77
N ILE A 77 4.32 13.29 5.51
CA ILE A 77 3.29 13.64 4.51
C ILE A 77 2.32 12.46 4.30
N LEU A 78 2.85 11.24 4.14
CA LEU A 78 2.02 10.04 3.97
C LEU A 78 1.16 9.75 5.20
N ILE A 79 1.72 9.93 6.40
CA ILE A 79 0.97 9.77 7.66
C ILE A 79 -0.19 10.77 7.71
N LEU A 80 0.08 12.04 7.42
CA LEU A 80 -0.96 13.08 7.44
C LEU A 80 -2.07 12.80 6.42
N MET A 81 -1.70 12.37 5.21
CA MET A 81 -2.67 11.99 4.17
C MET A 81 -3.54 10.82 4.63
N TYR A 82 -2.93 9.76 5.17
CA TYR A 82 -3.64 8.62 5.73
C TYR A 82 -4.59 9.04 6.85
N ALA A 83 -4.07 9.78 7.84
CA ALA A 83 -4.82 10.17 9.01
C ALA A 83 -6.02 11.07 8.66
N THR A 84 -5.80 12.06 7.78
CA THR A 84 -6.85 12.96 7.29
C THR A 84 -7.94 12.17 6.56
N TYR A 85 -7.55 11.35 5.58
CA TYR A 85 -8.52 10.59 4.78
C TYR A 85 -9.28 9.56 5.62
N THR A 86 -8.58 8.83 6.50
CA THR A 86 -9.19 7.81 7.35
C THR A 86 -10.14 8.43 8.36
N ARG A 87 -9.74 9.53 9.02
CA ARG A 87 -10.58 10.25 9.97
C ARG A 87 -11.85 10.80 9.31
N ASP A 88 -11.71 11.37 8.10
CA ASP A 88 -12.83 11.88 7.33
C ASP A 88 -13.79 10.74 6.91
N ALA A 89 -13.27 9.69 6.29
CA ALA A 89 -14.07 8.53 5.91
C ALA A 89 -14.82 7.90 7.10
N MET A 90 -14.15 7.73 8.25
CA MET A 90 -14.76 7.18 9.46
C MET A 90 -15.77 8.10 10.12
N SER A 91 -15.67 9.42 9.93
CA SER A 91 -16.68 10.37 10.43
C SER A 91 -18.05 10.23 9.75
N HIS A 92 -18.04 9.76 8.50
CA HIS A 92 -19.26 9.55 7.73
C HIS A 92 -19.79 8.12 7.87
N ILE A 93 -18.90 7.13 7.89
CA ILE A 93 -19.27 5.70 7.87
C ILE A 93 -18.28 4.91 8.73
N LEU A 94 -18.75 4.41 9.86
CA LEU A 94 -18.01 3.43 10.64
C LEU A 94 -18.31 2.03 10.09
N TYR A 95 -17.29 1.32 9.62
CA TYR A 95 -17.47 -0.01 9.04
C TYR A 95 -17.89 -1.00 10.11
N GLN A 96 -19.05 -1.61 9.92
CA GLN A 96 -19.61 -2.62 10.82
C GLN A 96 -20.01 -3.83 9.98
N ASN A 97 -19.82 -5.00 10.53
CA ASN A 97 -20.14 -6.24 9.84
C ASN A 97 -21.20 -7.03 10.62
N TYR A 98 -22.13 -7.63 9.88
CA TYR A 98 -23.06 -8.56 10.46
C TYR A 98 -22.42 -9.94 10.54
N TYR A 99 -22.51 -10.58 11.69
CA TYR A 99 -22.21 -11.99 11.81
C TYR A 99 -23.24 -12.70 12.69
N GLU A 100 -23.54 -13.94 12.31
CA GLU A 100 -24.46 -14.78 13.05
C GLU A 100 -23.79 -15.27 14.34
N VAL A 101 -24.44 -15.05 15.46
CA VAL A 101 -23.97 -15.48 16.80
C VAL A 101 -24.98 -16.46 17.35
N ASN A 102 -24.47 -17.60 17.88
CA ASN A 102 -25.25 -18.55 18.66
C ASN A 102 -24.91 -18.33 20.14
N GLN A 103 -25.82 -17.73 20.90
CA GLN A 103 -25.59 -17.39 22.32
C GLN A 103 -26.82 -17.60 23.18
N ASP A 104 -26.56 -17.84 24.49
CA ASP A 104 -27.59 -17.91 25.51
C ASP A 104 -28.01 -16.53 25.96
N ASN A 105 -29.30 -16.25 25.87
CA ASN A 105 -29.91 -14.98 26.24
C ASN A 105 -31.00 -15.17 27.30
N GLN A 106 -31.35 -14.10 28.01
CA GLN A 106 -32.45 -14.11 28.99
C GLN A 106 -33.85 -13.97 28.32
N PHE A 107 -33.86 -13.60 27.04
CA PHE A 107 -35.08 -13.47 26.23
C PHE A 107 -34.75 -13.88 24.79
N ILE A 108 -35.80 -14.23 24.03
CA ILE A 108 -35.63 -14.65 22.62
C ILE A 108 -35.12 -13.46 21.81
N LYS A 109 -33.96 -13.68 21.16
CA LYS A 109 -33.33 -12.72 20.23
C LYS A 109 -33.01 -13.44 18.92
N GLY A 110 -33.67 -13.01 17.84
CA GLY A 110 -33.56 -13.69 16.54
C GLY A 110 -34.26 -15.02 16.51
N ARG A 111 -33.61 -16.07 16.04
CA ARG A 111 -34.13 -17.43 15.88
C ARG A 111 -33.75 -18.29 17.08
N LEU A 112 -34.75 -19.00 17.66
CA LEU A 112 -34.49 -19.97 18.73
C LEU A 112 -33.75 -21.19 18.17
N ASP A 113 -32.57 -21.49 18.73
CA ASP A 113 -31.91 -22.78 18.52
C ASP A 113 -32.45 -23.80 19.54
N VAL A 114 -33.53 -24.50 19.11
CA VAL A 114 -34.21 -25.47 19.97
C VAL A 114 -33.29 -26.61 20.40
N ASN A 115 -32.40 -27.06 19.50
CA ASN A 115 -31.52 -28.18 19.80
C ASN A 115 -30.43 -27.79 20.80
N GLY A 116 -29.79 -26.63 20.60
CA GLY A 116 -28.81 -26.06 21.56
C GLY A 116 -29.49 -25.80 22.91
N TYR A 117 -30.66 -25.17 22.92
CA TYR A 117 -31.41 -24.88 24.15
C TYR A 117 -31.74 -26.13 24.97
N ILE A 118 -32.20 -27.22 24.31
CA ILE A 118 -32.49 -28.51 25.00
C ILE A 118 -31.18 -29.10 25.54
N ARG A 119 -30.15 -29.21 24.69
CA ARG A 119 -28.88 -29.87 25.00
C ARG A 119 -28.15 -29.16 26.13
N ASP A 120 -27.99 -27.84 26.03
CA ASP A 120 -27.05 -27.08 26.83
C ASP A 120 -27.70 -26.39 28.04
N ASN A 121 -29.00 -26.06 27.96
CA ASN A 121 -29.72 -25.32 29.00
C ASN A 121 -30.78 -26.11 29.75
N ILE A 122 -31.68 -26.82 29.05
CA ILE A 122 -32.74 -27.60 29.74
C ILE A 122 -32.11 -28.78 30.53
N THR A 123 -31.25 -29.55 29.91
CA THR A 123 -30.61 -30.72 30.55
C THR A 123 -29.74 -30.38 31.74
N THR A 124 -29.20 -29.14 31.77
CA THR A 124 -28.34 -28.64 32.86
C THR A 124 -29.10 -27.84 33.92
N GLY A 125 -30.44 -27.70 33.76
CA GLY A 125 -31.28 -26.95 34.69
C GLY A 125 -31.25 -25.43 34.52
N ASN A 126 -30.63 -24.93 33.49
CA ASN A 126 -30.53 -23.50 33.15
C ASN A 126 -31.62 -23.01 32.20
N TRP A 127 -32.84 -23.53 32.39
CA TRP A 127 -34.00 -23.30 31.48
C TRP A 127 -34.33 -21.83 31.25
N GLN A 128 -33.89 -20.92 32.09
CA GLN A 128 -34.02 -19.45 31.96
C GLN A 128 -33.08 -18.82 30.92
N ARG A 129 -32.09 -19.55 30.43
CA ARG A 129 -31.18 -19.11 29.37
C ARG A 129 -31.60 -19.76 28.05
N ILE A 130 -31.95 -18.94 27.09
CA ILE A 130 -32.50 -19.36 25.82
C ILE A 130 -31.40 -19.23 24.75
N THR A 131 -30.99 -20.33 24.15
CA THR A 131 -30.00 -20.34 23.07
C THR A 131 -30.65 -19.82 21.79
N CYS A 132 -30.11 -18.75 21.22
CA CYS A 132 -30.63 -18.08 20.05
C CYS A 132 -29.54 -17.84 19.00
N ASP A 133 -29.93 -18.02 17.73
CA ASP A 133 -29.15 -17.56 16.56
C ASP A 133 -29.66 -16.17 16.16
N TYR A 134 -28.77 -15.20 16.12
CA TYR A 134 -29.11 -13.85 15.67
C TYR A 134 -27.93 -13.15 15.04
N ASP A 135 -28.23 -12.26 14.09
CA ASP A 135 -27.20 -11.40 13.55
C ASP A 135 -26.87 -10.28 14.54
N THR A 136 -25.61 -10.17 14.88
CA THR A 136 -25.08 -9.02 15.63
C THR A 136 -24.29 -8.12 14.73
N PHE A 137 -24.36 -6.84 15.06
CA PHE A 137 -23.69 -5.79 14.32
C PHE A 137 -22.50 -5.33 15.17
N ASP A 138 -21.32 -5.64 14.71
CA ASP A 138 -20.13 -5.42 15.51
C ASP A 138 -19.10 -4.54 14.79
N ILE A 139 -18.56 -3.61 15.55
CA ILE A 139 -17.45 -2.76 15.14
C ILE A 139 -16.13 -3.53 15.16
N ASP A 140 -16.00 -4.54 16.02
CA ASP A 140 -14.79 -5.34 16.15
C ASP A 140 -14.70 -6.36 15.01
N ASN A 141 -14.13 -5.93 13.90
CA ASN A 141 -13.90 -6.73 12.70
C ASN A 141 -12.47 -6.56 12.20
N ARG A 142 -12.04 -7.45 11.30
CA ARG A 142 -10.66 -7.44 10.78
C ARG A 142 -10.24 -6.11 10.19
N PHE A 143 -11.12 -5.43 9.44
CA PHE A 143 -10.81 -4.15 8.82
C PHE A 143 -10.52 -3.06 9.87
N ASN A 144 -11.37 -2.95 10.88
CA ASN A 144 -11.19 -1.97 11.95
C ASN A 144 -9.98 -2.29 12.85
N ARG A 145 -9.68 -3.58 13.08
CA ARG A 145 -8.45 -4.00 13.77
C ARG A 145 -7.19 -3.59 12.98
N ILE A 146 -7.22 -3.69 11.64
CA ILE A 146 -6.13 -3.22 10.77
C ILE A 146 -5.94 -1.72 10.91
N ILE A 147 -7.01 -0.93 10.81
CA ILE A 147 -6.94 0.54 10.95
C ILE A 147 -6.38 0.91 12.33
N LYS A 148 -6.91 0.31 13.40
CA LYS A 148 -6.44 0.56 14.77
C LYS A 148 -4.96 0.25 14.93
N TYR A 149 -4.52 -0.91 14.44
CA TYR A 149 -3.12 -1.32 14.50
C TYR A 149 -2.20 -0.37 13.74
N VAL A 150 -2.54 -0.05 12.48
CA VAL A 150 -1.74 0.88 11.66
C VAL A 150 -1.71 2.27 12.28
N SER A 151 -2.84 2.78 12.77
CA SER A 151 -2.90 4.10 13.41
C SER A 151 -2.04 4.16 14.68
N LYS A 152 -2.05 3.12 15.52
CA LYS A 152 -1.17 3.03 16.71
C LYS A 152 0.30 2.93 16.30
N MET A 153 0.63 2.15 15.28
CA MET A 153 1.99 2.05 14.77
C MET A 153 2.49 3.41 14.26
N LEU A 154 1.69 4.13 13.48
CA LEU A 154 2.06 5.44 12.95
C LEU A 154 2.12 6.50 14.05
N LEU A 155 1.24 6.45 15.05
CA LEU A 155 1.26 7.33 16.21
C LEU A 155 2.56 7.22 17.01
N ALA A 156 3.12 6.02 17.14
CA ALA A 156 4.41 5.80 17.78
C ALA A 156 5.61 6.38 16.98
N HIS A 157 5.40 6.66 15.69
CA HIS A 157 6.48 7.06 14.79
C HIS A 157 6.28 8.44 14.13
N THR A 158 5.21 9.17 14.45
CA THR A 158 5.03 10.55 13.95
C THR A 158 5.48 11.57 14.98
N ASN A 159 6.13 12.64 14.50
CA ASN A 159 6.49 13.82 15.30
C ASN A 159 5.61 15.04 14.96
N ASN A 160 4.66 14.89 14.03
CA ASN A 160 3.79 15.97 13.59
C ASN A 160 2.52 16.03 14.45
N ASP A 161 2.29 17.15 15.14
CA ASP A 161 1.16 17.35 16.06
C ASP A 161 -0.21 17.17 15.36
N ALA A 162 -0.36 17.62 14.12
CA ALA A 162 -1.62 17.46 13.39
C ALA A 162 -1.91 15.99 13.08
N SER A 163 -0.87 15.24 12.68
CA SER A 163 -0.99 13.80 12.46
C SER A 163 -1.30 13.05 13.75
N GLN A 164 -0.64 13.42 14.87
CA GLN A 164 -0.90 12.83 16.18
C GLN A 164 -2.35 13.01 16.63
N ASN A 165 -2.89 14.21 16.49
CA ASN A 165 -4.27 14.50 16.85
C ASN A 165 -5.26 13.67 16.03
N LEU A 166 -5.09 13.61 14.70
CA LEU A 166 -5.96 12.83 13.82
C LEU A 166 -5.86 11.31 14.10
N LEU A 167 -4.65 10.80 14.33
CA LEU A 167 -4.45 9.39 14.65
C LEU A 167 -5.05 9.03 16.01
N ASN A 168 -4.94 9.91 17.03
CA ASN A 168 -5.59 9.71 18.30
C ASN A 168 -7.11 9.69 18.17
N ASP A 169 -7.69 10.57 17.34
CA ASP A 169 -9.12 10.54 17.04
C ASP A 169 -9.55 9.21 16.44
N ILE A 170 -8.76 8.67 15.45
CA ILE A 170 -9.04 7.38 14.83
C ILE A 170 -8.98 6.25 15.86
N VAL A 171 -7.95 6.22 16.71
CA VAL A 171 -7.78 5.20 17.75
C VAL A 171 -8.93 5.28 18.76
N PHE A 172 -9.35 6.48 19.12
CA PHE A 172 -10.49 6.70 20.02
C PHE A 172 -11.81 6.21 19.44
N LEU A 173 -12.08 6.47 18.14
CA LEU A 173 -13.25 5.94 17.44
C LEU A 173 -13.30 4.40 17.40
N LEU A 174 -12.17 3.76 17.53
CA LEU A 174 -11.99 2.31 17.53
C LEU A 174 -11.68 1.74 18.93
N ASP A 175 -12.07 2.43 20.02
CA ASP A 175 -11.74 2.00 21.37
C ASP A 175 -12.31 0.60 21.69
N ASP A 176 -13.52 0.33 21.26
CA ASP A 176 -14.21 -0.97 21.43
C ASP A 176 -13.65 -2.10 20.53
N VAL A 177 -12.71 -1.81 19.64
CA VAL A 177 -12.08 -2.79 18.75
C VAL A 177 -10.88 -3.44 19.44
N GLU A 178 -10.74 -4.76 19.34
CA GLU A 178 -9.64 -5.50 19.96
C GLU A 178 -8.27 -5.07 19.41
N ASP A 179 -7.29 -4.92 20.28
CA ASP A 179 -5.90 -4.69 19.93
C ASP A 179 -5.26 -6.01 19.44
N ALA A 180 -5.00 -6.08 18.15
CA ALA A 180 -4.37 -7.24 17.53
C ALA A 180 -3.22 -6.81 16.61
N ARG A 181 -2.14 -7.60 16.59
CA ARG A 181 -1.09 -7.40 15.59
C ARG A 181 -1.59 -7.81 14.22
N MET A 182 -1.53 -6.90 13.25
CA MET A 182 -1.99 -7.08 11.90
C MET A 182 -0.85 -7.08 10.89
N THR A 183 -1.04 -7.79 9.78
CA THR A 183 -0.06 -7.96 8.72
C THR A 183 -0.63 -7.55 7.36
N TYR A 184 0.23 -7.46 6.34
CA TYR A 184 -0.21 -7.26 4.95
C TYR A 184 -1.19 -8.36 4.50
N ASP A 185 -0.95 -9.62 4.86
CA ASP A 185 -1.82 -10.75 4.50
C ASP A 185 -3.23 -10.63 5.10
N ASP A 186 -3.36 -9.96 6.23
CA ASP A 186 -4.68 -9.69 6.81
C ASP A 186 -5.46 -8.67 6.00
N CYS A 187 -4.77 -7.69 5.39
CA CYS A 187 -5.40 -6.76 4.46
C CYS A 187 -5.94 -7.46 3.21
N GLU A 188 -5.22 -8.44 2.68
CA GLU A 188 -5.67 -9.20 1.50
C GLU A 188 -6.91 -10.06 1.76
N LYS A 189 -7.15 -10.43 3.02
CA LYS A 189 -8.34 -11.20 3.44
C LYS A 189 -9.58 -10.33 3.65
N VAL A 190 -9.44 -9.00 3.68
CA VAL A 190 -10.57 -8.08 3.83
C VAL A 190 -11.29 -7.95 2.50
N LYS A 191 -12.60 -8.20 2.53
CA LYS A 191 -13.51 -7.96 1.41
C LYS A 191 -14.58 -6.97 1.88
N LEU A 192 -14.43 -5.72 1.51
CA LEU A 192 -15.41 -4.70 1.83
C LEU A 192 -16.63 -4.83 0.94
N ASN A 193 -17.81 -4.56 1.51
CA ASN A 193 -19.04 -4.47 0.73
C ASN A 193 -18.93 -3.29 -0.26
N PRO A 194 -19.42 -3.39 -1.50
CA PRO A 194 -19.40 -2.32 -2.50
C PRO A 194 -19.99 -0.97 -2.04
N PHE A 195 -20.87 -0.98 -1.05
CA PHE A 195 -21.38 0.27 -0.44
C PHE A 195 -20.33 1.07 0.32
N TYR A 196 -19.20 0.44 0.67
CA TYR A 196 -18.09 1.05 1.41
C TYR A 196 -16.86 1.29 0.54
N ASN A 197 -17.03 1.62 -0.75
CA ASN A 197 -15.92 1.77 -1.69
C ASN A 197 -14.87 2.79 -1.24
N GLU A 198 -15.27 3.84 -0.52
CA GLU A 198 -14.35 4.85 0.02
C GLU A 198 -13.35 4.25 1.01
N LEU A 199 -13.76 3.22 1.76
CA LEU A 199 -12.89 2.55 2.72
C LEU A 199 -11.80 1.69 2.05
N ASN A 200 -11.92 1.37 0.75
CA ASN A 200 -10.84 0.69 0.03
C ASN A 200 -9.57 1.55 -0.02
N VAL A 201 -9.70 2.87 -0.10
CA VAL A 201 -8.54 3.78 -0.06
C VAL A 201 -7.83 3.69 1.29
N VAL A 202 -8.58 3.60 2.39
CA VAL A 202 -8.02 3.40 3.74
C VAL A 202 -7.27 2.07 3.82
N LEU A 203 -7.88 0.99 3.28
CA LEU A 203 -7.25 -0.33 3.23
C LEU A 203 -5.96 -0.31 2.42
N ASP A 204 -5.93 0.41 1.30
CA ASP A 204 -4.75 0.54 0.44
C ASP A 204 -3.63 1.30 1.15
N TYR A 205 -3.92 2.35 1.91
CA TYR A 205 -2.95 3.00 2.78
C TYR A 205 -2.40 2.03 3.84
N CYS A 206 -3.28 1.24 4.48
CA CYS A 206 -2.84 0.24 5.45
C CYS A 206 -1.90 -0.79 4.80
N LYS A 207 -2.21 -1.26 3.60
CA LYS A 207 -1.34 -2.13 2.80
C LYS A 207 0.01 -1.49 2.52
N LEU A 208 0.02 -0.21 2.13
CA LEU A 208 1.25 0.54 1.88
C LEU A 208 2.15 0.56 3.11
N PHE A 209 1.60 0.93 4.25
CA PHE A 209 2.38 1.00 5.49
C PHE A 209 2.84 -0.38 5.94
N LEU A 210 1.96 -1.39 5.99
CA LEU A 210 2.31 -2.73 6.46
C LEU A 210 3.32 -3.44 5.55
N SER A 211 3.29 -3.20 4.24
CA SER A 211 4.23 -3.82 3.30
C SER A 211 5.61 -3.16 3.28
N ASN A 212 5.73 -1.91 3.71
CA ASN A 212 6.95 -1.13 3.58
C ASN A 212 7.56 -0.67 4.92
N SER A 213 6.89 -0.96 6.05
CA SER A 213 7.42 -0.69 7.39
C SER A 213 8.11 -1.91 7.98
N MET A 214 9.24 -1.68 8.61
CA MET A 214 10.00 -2.70 9.34
C MET A 214 10.41 -2.14 10.69
N VAL A 215 10.16 -2.94 11.74
CA VAL A 215 10.63 -2.64 13.09
C VAL A 215 11.63 -3.71 13.48
N PHE A 216 12.84 -3.31 13.79
CA PHE A 216 13.92 -4.19 14.26
C PHE A 216 14.22 -3.88 15.71
N SER A 217 13.87 -4.79 16.61
CA SER A 217 14.26 -4.71 18.03
C SER A 217 15.44 -5.64 18.28
N TYR A 218 16.53 -5.12 18.83
CA TYR A 218 17.71 -5.90 19.19
C TYR A 218 17.92 -5.86 20.71
N LYS A 219 17.78 -7.01 21.37
CA LYS A 219 18.03 -7.21 22.82
C LYS A 219 17.30 -6.22 23.75
N GLU A 220 16.08 -5.80 23.39
CA GLU A 220 15.28 -4.84 24.16
C GLU A 220 15.92 -3.45 24.40
N GLU A 221 17.14 -3.23 23.89
CA GLU A 221 17.88 -1.98 24.10
C GLU A 221 17.79 -1.02 22.91
N PHE A 222 17.52 -1.55 21.70
CA PHE A 222 17.55 -0.75 20.47
C PHE A 222 16.37 -1.10 19.57
N GLU A 223 15.62 -0.07 19.21
CA GLU A 223 14.55 -0.17 18.22
C GLU A 223 14.92 0.68 17.00
N VAL A 224 14.90 0.05 15.83
CA VAL A 224 15.06 0.72 14.54
C VAL A 224 13.76 0.61 13.78
N PHE A 225 13.16 1.73 13.46
CA PHE A 225 12.03 1.80 12.54
C PHE A 225 12.52 2.19 11.15
N ALA A 226 12.06 1.50 10.12
CA ALA A 226 12.32 1.86 8.73
C ALA A 226 11.04 1.78 7.91
N PHE A 227 10.78 2.83 7.13
CA PHE A 227 9.75 2.85 6.09
C PHE A 227 10.43 3.14 4.75
N LEU A 228 10.40 2.18 3.83
CA LEU A 228 11.18 2.21 2.60
C LEU A 228 10.34 1.82 1.39
N LEU A 229 10.12 2.77 0.50
CA LEU A 229 9.41 2.54 -0.77
C LEU A 229 10.41 2.27 -1.90
N PRO A 230 10.28 1.15 -2.64
CA PRO A 230 11.15 0.82 -3.76
C PRO A 230 10.83 1.70 -4.98
N MET A 231 11.76 2.58 -5.35
CA MET A 231 11.57 3.54 -6.44
C MET A 231 11.43 2.89 -7.82
N GLU A 232 12.03 1.73 -8.04
CA GLU A 232 11.89 0.97 -9.29
C GLU A 232 10.43 0.57 -9.52
N LYS A 233 9.78 0.09 -8.45
CA LYS A 233 8.37 -0.31 -8.49
C LYS A 233 7.42 0.88 -8.63
N ILE A 234 7.67 1.98 -7.88
CA ILE A 234 6.87 3.20 -8.00
C ILE A 234 6.96 3.75 -9.43
N PHE A 235 8.16 3.75 -10.04
CA PHE A 235 8.35 4.24 -11.39
C PHE A 235 7.65 3.36 -12.44
N GLU A 236 7.74 2.03 -12.32
CA GLU A 236 7.02 1.08 -13.18
C GLU A 236 5.49 1.32 -13.10
N GLU A 237 4.93 1.35 -11.89
CA GLU A 237 3.49 1.57 -11.66
C GLU A 237 3.04 2.95 -12.17
N PHE A 238 3.87 3.98 -12.01
CA PHE A 238 3.62 5.31 -12.58
C PHE A 238 3.51 5.24 -14.12
N VAL A 239 4.47 4.61 -14.80
CA VAL A 239 4.46 4.53 -16.27
C VAL A 239 3.22 3.78 -16.76
N VAL A 240 2.88 2.66 -16.13
CA VAL A 240 1.66 1.89 -16.43
C VAL A 240 0.41 2.76 -16.25
N GLY A 241 0.24 3.37 -15.10
CA GLY A 241 -0.94 4.18 -14.77
C GLY A 241 -1.06 5.42 -15.67
N PHE A 242 0.05 6.11 -15.92
CA PHE A 242 0.10 7.27 -16.81
C PHE A 242 -0.31 6.91 -18.25
N LEU A 243 0.21 5.82 -18.79
CA LEU A 243 -0.15 5.35 -20.13
C LEU A 243 -1.63 4.96 -20.20
N ASP A 244 -2.13 4.22 -19.24
CA ASP A 244 -3.53 3.78 -19.20
C ASP A 244 -4.52 4.94 -19.08
N GLU A 245 -4.16 5.99 -18.35
CA GLU A 245 -5.00 7.18 -18.23
C GLU A 245 -5.00 8.03 -19.51
N ASN A 246 -3.84 8.20 -20.14
CA ASN A 246 -3.66 9.13 -21.26
C ASN A 246 -3.79 8.48 -22.65
N ARG A 247 -3.75 7.16 -22.76
CA ARG A 247 -3.77 6.43 -24.03
C ARG A 247 -4.91 5.42 -24.09
N LYS A 248 -6.14 5.93 -24.19
CA LYS A 248 -7.36 5.10 -24.27
C LYS A 248 -7.49 4.30 -25.57
N ASP A 249 -6.68 4.61 -26.58
CA ASP A 249 -6.51 3.89 -27.84
C ASP A 249 -5.71 2.58 -27.67
N LEU A 250 -5.05 2.41 -26.54
CA LEU A 250 -4.21 1.26 -26.23
C LEU A 250 -4.85 0.38 -25.16
N ASP A 251 -4.51 -0.90 -25.19
CA ASP A 251 -4.78 -1.86 -24.13
C ASP A 251 -3.47 -2.19 -23.42
N ILE A 252 -3.39 -1.86 -22.14
CA ILE A 252 -2.14 -1.84 -21.37
C ILE A 252 -2.20 -2.89 -20.29
N HIS A 253 -1.30 -3.87 -20.37
CA HIS A 253 -1.19 -4.96 -19.42
C HIS A 253 0.15 -4.87 -18.70
N ALA A 254 0.09 -4.68 -17.35
CA ALA A 254 1.27 -4.76 -16.50
C ALA A 254 1.64 -6.21 -16.23
N GLN A 255 2.93 -6.52 -16.23
CA GLN A 255 3.49 -7.80 -15.80
C GLN A 255 2.76 -9.03 -16.39
N LYS A 256 2.54 -9.04 -17.70
CA LYS A 256 1.88 -10.14 -18.41
C LYS A 256 2.69 -11.44 -18.28
N GLN A 257 2.06 -12.54 -17.85
CA GLN A 257 2.72 -13.79 -17.42
C GLN A 257 2.38 -15.00 -18.29
N ASP A 258 1.98 -14.80 -19.52
CA ASP A 258 1.48 -15.85 -20.41
C ASP A 258 2.54 -16.47 -21.34
N LEU A 259 3.78 -16.02 -21.27
CA LEU A 259 4.84 -16.46 -22.16
C LEU A 259 6.06 -17.04 -21.46
N TYR A 260 6.66 -18.01 -22.12
CA TYR A 260 7.87 -18.71 -21.69
C TYR A 260 8.90 -18.73 -22.82
N LEU A 261 10.18 -18.58 -22.49
CA LEU A 261 11.27 -18.56 -23.46
C LEU A 261 11.47 -19.94 -24.10
N ALA A 262 11.31 -21.01 -23.34
CA ALA A 262 11.47 -22.37 -23.81
C ALA A 262 10.43 -23.30 -23.17
N SER A 263 10.12 -24.40 -23.89
CA SER A 263 9.25 -25.47 -23.40
C SER A 263 10.03 -26.77 -23.44
N THR A 264 9.95 -27.55 -22.37
CA THR A 264 10.42 -28.92 -22.29
C THR A 264 9.26 -29.88 -22.58
N LYS A 265 9.50 -31.19 -22.58
CA LYS A 265 8.42 -32.15 -22.75
C LYS A 265 7.39 -32.14 -21.62
N ASP A 266 7.81 -31.70 -20.43
CA ASP A 266 7.01 -31.81 -19.21
C ASP A 266 6.58 -30.45 -18.63
N SER A 267 7.20 -29.35 -19.05
CA SER A 267 6.92 -28.01 -18.50
C SER A 267 7.44 -26.88 -19.38
N ASP A 268 6.79 -25.75 -19.27
CA ASP A 268 7.30 -24.47 -19.78
C ASP A 268 8.32 -23.90 -18.79
N VAL A 269 9.44 -23.39 -19.31
CA VAL A 269 10.56 -22.89 -18.53
C VAL A 269 11.00 -21.52 -18.97
N PHE A 270 11.62 -20.76 -18.06
CA PHE A 270 12.03 -19.37 -18.27
C PHE A 270 10.85 -18.47 -18.61
N GLN A 271 9.95 -18.27 -17.63
CA GLN A 271 8.82 -17.36 -17.76
C GLN A 271 9.30 -15.97 -18.11
N LEU A 272 8.66 -15.36 -19.12
CA LEU A 272 8.92 -14.00 -19.58
C LEU A 272 7.86 -13.07 -19.00
N ILE A 273 8.28 -12.12 -18.18
CA ILE A 273 7.39 -11.15 -17.54
C ILE A 273 7.86 -9.74 -17.92
N PRO A 274 7.40 -9.19 -19.06
CA PRO A 274 7.68 -7.80 -19.38
C PRO A 274 6.96 -6.87 -18.40
N ASP A 275 7.59 -5.74 -18.07
CA ASP A 275 6.99 -4.75 -17.19
C ASP A 275 5.64 -4.26 -17.74
N ILE A 276 5.60 -3.95 -19.06
CA ILE A 276 4.39 -3.48 -19.73
C ILE A 276 4.26 -4.14 -21.12
N PHE A 277 3.10 -4.69 -21.37
CA PHE A 277 2.68 -5.15 -22.70
C PHE A 277 1.55 -4.26 -23.20
N ILE A 278 1.74 -3.65 -24.38
CA ILE A 278 0.81 -2.71 -24.98
C ILE A 278 0.26 -3.30 -26.28
N GLN A 279 -1.06 -3.37 -26.40
CA GLN A 279 -1.75 -3.77 -27.59
C GLN A 279 -2.55 -2.59 -28.17
N ASN A 280 -2.43 -2.37 -29.48
CA ASN A 280 -3.23 -1.34 -30.13
C ASN A 280 -4.65 -1.86 -30.39
N LYS A 281 -5.67 -1.18 -29.88
CA LYS A 281 -7.08 -1.58 -30.03
C LYS A 281 -7.56 -1.60 -31.47
N ALA A 282 -7.05 -0.68 -32.31
CA ALA A 282 -7.39 -0.61 -33.72
C ALA A 282 -6.62 -1.64 -34.58
N ASN A 283 -5.46 -2.12 -34.10
CA ASN A 283 -4.65 -3.13 -34.80
C ASN A 283 -4.03 -4.10 -33.79
N PRO A 284 -4.74 -5.16 -33.39
CA PRO A 284 -4.30 -6.12 -32.36
C PRO A 284 -3.01 -6.88 -32.70
N THR A 285 -2.55 -6.83 -33.96
CA THR A 285 -1.28 -7.46 -34.35
C THR A 285 -0.06 -6.58 -34.09
N LYS A 286 -0.27 -5.29 -33.79
CA LYS A 286 0.79 -4.37 -33.37
C LYS A 286 0.92 -4.34 -31.86
N ASN A 287 1.84 -5.14 -31.35
CA ASN A 287 2.17 -5.21 -29.93
C ASN A 287 3.45 -4.43 -29.67
N THR A 288 3.53 -3.80 -28.51
CA THR A 288 4.74 -3.11 -28.03
C THR A 288 5.07 -3.59 -26.63
N ILE A 289 6.33 -3.93 -26.42
CA ILE A 289 6.85 -4.29 -25.11
C ILE A 289 7.65 -3.12 -24.58
N VAL A 290 7.39 -2.75 -23.34
CA VAL A 290 8.13 -1.71 -22.63
C VAL A 290 8.69 -2.32 -21.35
N ASP A 291 9.98 -2.12 -21.16
CA ASP A 291 10.71 -2.52 -19.97
C ASP A 291 11.25 -1.25 -19.30
N THR A 292 10.77 -0.96 -18.12
CA THR A 292 11.09 0.28 -17.41
C THR A 292 12.39 0.13 -16.62
N LYS A 293 13.25 1.15 -16.68
CA LYS A 293 14.51 1.12 -15.92
C LYS A 293 14.72 2.42 -15.16
N TYR A 294 14.60 2.35 -13.85
CA TYR A 294 14.87 3.47 -12.96
C TYR A 294 16.40 3.69 -12.82
N LYS A 295 16.99 4.39 -13.82
CA LYS A 295 18.43 4.63 -13.92
C LYS A 295 18.73 6.11 -14.25
N ILE A 296 19.83 6.63 -13.72
CA ILE A 296 20.42 7.89 -14.19
C ILE A 296 21.22 7.56 -15.45
N LEU A 297 20.81 8.10 -16.58
CA LEU A 297 21.52 7.94 -17.85
C LEU A 297 22.67 8.94 -17.92
N ASN A 298 23.89 8.43 -18.08
CA ASN A 298 25.06 9.26 -18.32
C ASN A 298 25.26 9.42 -19.84
N GLN A 299 24.77 10.53 -20.38
CA GLN A 299 24.76 10.76 -21.83
C GLN A 299 26.14 10.92 -22.46
N ASN A 300 27.18 11.22 -21.67
CA ASN A 300 28.49 11.63 -22.18
C ASN A 300 29.57 10.54 -22.15
N ILE A 301 29.33 9.36 -21.60
CA ILE A 301 30.39 8.37 -21.32
C ILE A 301 30.28 7.09 -22.13
N ASP A 302 29.08 6.77 -22.70
CA ASP A 302 28.90 5.48 -23.36
C ASP A 302 28.18 5.61 -24.71
N SER A 303 28.75 4.99 -25.75
CA SER A 303 28.11 4.83 -27.05
C SER A 303 26.76 4.13 -26.99
N LYS A 304 26.51 3.35 -25.93
CA LYS A 304 25.24 2.64 -25.64
C LYS A 304 24.23 3.51 -24.89
N LYS A 305 24.51 4.80 -24.66
CA LYS A 305 23.61 5.77 -23.98
C LYS A 305 23.06 5.26 -22.64
N GLY A 306 23.85 4.49 -21.89
CA GLY A 306 23.48 3.94 -20.58
C GLY A 306 22.62 2.66 -20.64
N VAL A 307 22.33 2.12 -21.80
CA VAL A 307 21.64 0.83 -21.96
C VAL A 307 22.62 -0.30 -21.75
N SER A 308 22.36 -1.18 -20.77
CA SER A 308 23.22 -2.33 -20.52
C SER A 308 22.93 -3.45 -21.55
N GLN A 309 23.93 -4.31 -21.78
CA GLN A 309 23.77 -5.45 -22.65
C GLN A 309 22.71 -6.43 -22.14
N ALA A 310 22.61 -6.58 -20.82
CA ALA A 310 21.59 -7.40 -20.17
C ALA A 310 20.18 -6.86 -20.43
N ASP A 311 19.95 -5.54 -20.34
CA ASP A 311 18.67 -4.92 -20.65
C ASP A 311 18.27 -5.18 -22.11
N MET A 312 19.23 -5.09 -23.06
CA MET A 312 18.96 -5.39 -24.46
C MET A 312 18.60 -6.86 -24.70
N TYR A 313 19.30 -7.79 -24.07
CA TYR A 313 18.97 -9.21 -24.18
C TYR A 313 17.59 -9.52 -23.62
N GLN A 314 17.21 -8.90 -22.51
CA GLN A 314 15.90 -9.05 -21.91
C GLN A 314 14.79 -8.60 -22.87
N VAL A 315 14.87 -7.40 -23.42
CA VAL A 315 13.87 -6.86 -24.35
C VAL A 315 13.80 -7.67 -25.65
N VAL A 316 14.95 -8.10 -26.19
CA VAL A 316 15.00 -8.95 -27.40
C VAL A 316 14.34 -10.29 -27.13
N SER A 317 14.58 -10.92 -25.97
CA SER A 317 13.94 -12.18 -25.60
C SER A 317 12.42 -12.05 -25.54
N TYR A 318 11.91 -10.95 -24.98
CA TYR A 318 10.49 -10.64 -24.96
C TYR A 318 9.94 -10.47 -26.39
N ALA A 319 10.62 -9.68 -27.23
CA ALA A 319 10.18 -9.38 -28.59
C ALA A 319 10.12 -10.62 -29.51
N ILE A 320 11.05 -11.56 -29.34
CA ILE A 320 11.07 -12.80 -30.15
C ILE A 320 9.84 -13.67 -29.86
N ARG A 321 9.38 -13.72 -28.63
CA ARG A 321 8.27 -14.60 -28.22
C ARG A 321 6.89 -13.96 -28.34
N HIS A 322 6.80 -12.65 -28.41
CA HIS A 322 5.55 -11.91 -28.61
C HIS A 322 5.25 -11.57 -30.10
N LYS A 323 5.85 -12.33 -31.02
CA LYS A 323 5.58 -12.17 -32.45
C LYS A 323 4.18 -12.61 -32.83
#